data_71b62fd829c4a8fba0692ecbe763358f
#
_entry.id   71b62fd829c4a8fba0692ecbe763358f
#
_cell.length_a   1.000
_cell.length_b   1.000
_cell.length_c   1.000
_cell.angle_alpha   90.00
_cell.angle_beta   90.00
_cell.angle_gamma   90.00
#
_symmetry.space_group_name_H-M   'P 1'
#
loop_
_entity.id
_entity.type
_entity.pdbx_description
1 polymer ?
#
loop_
_entity_poly.entity_id
_entity_poly.type
_entity_poly.pdbx_seq_one_letter_code
_entity_poly.pdbx_strand_id
1 'polypeptide(L)'
;MKITYVSFAMLVSVWFVICVTVPQAYAYIDISDGQTHDINYQCNDFVRVDYGSPGLQTTVNWLDGASISGGYTLEAYQDSRINIMGGTTGSLLYAADRSQITISGGTVWLGAFGNSHVDISDGLITNADMGDYAQISLHSGSVAHFGVNSNSWLQMSGGTVTGSIVANNTSRVDITGGVINGGLSAMRGQIFIHGGDINGGLTGLYNGVLWIYGSNFAVDGQSVSYGELTSLLGKLYVNEPIRHLTGTLATGDSFDNPFQLGQTSKIMLVPEPTTLLMLGLGGLVLKRRRR
;
A
#
# COMPACT_ATOMS: atom_id res chain seq x y z
N MET A 1 -39.92 62.83 8.17
CA MET A 1 -40.36 61.43 8.01
C MET A 1 -39.47 60.70 6.99
N LYS A 2 -38.16 60.54 7.31
CA LYS A 2 -37.14 59.97 6.39
C LYS A 2 -36.09 59.10 7.11
N ILE A 3 -36.36 58.60 8.32
CA ILE A 3 -35.36 57.89 9.14
C ILE A 3 -35.73 56.38 9.33
N THR A 4 -36.90 55.94 8.86
CA THR A 4 -37.38 54.55 9.15
C THR A 4 -36.93 53.50 8.16
N TYR A 5 -36.37 53.86 7.01
CA TYR A 5 -35.96 52.87 5.99
C TYR A 5 -34.51 52.40 6.06
N VAL A 6 -33.61 53.14 6.71
CA VAL A 6 -32.22 52.78 6.82
C VAL A 6 -31.97 51.71 7.88
N SER A 7 -32.81 51.68 8.95
CA SER A 7 -32.67 50.69 10.03
C SER A 7 -33.17 49.27 9.61
N PHE A 8 -34.12 49.17 8.68
CA PHE A 8 -34.65 47.89 8.25
C PHE A 8 -33.72 47.16 7.27
N ALA A 9 -33.04 47.93 6.40
CA ALA A 9 -32.04 47.34 5.47
C ALA A 9 -30.78 46.87 6.19
N MET A 10 -30.40 47.51 7.28
CA MET A 10 -29.24 47.15 8.08
C MET A 10 -29.51 45.88 8.95
N LEU A 11 -30.73 45.71 9.42
CA LEU A 11 -31.15 44.50 10.15
C LEU A 11 -31.22 43.27 9.24
N VAL A 12 -31.70 43.41 8.00
CA VAL A 12 -31.80 42.31 7.04
C VAL A 12 -30.40 41.89 6.58
N SER A 13 -29.46 42.84 6.39
CA SER A 13 -28.08 42.50 6.01
C SER A 13 -27.29 41.81 7.15
N VAL A 14 -27.55 42.17 8.40
CA VAL A 14 -26.91 41.54 9.57
C VAL A 14 -27.42 40.09 9.75
N TRP A 15 -28.71 39.83 9.53
CA TRP A 15 -29.25 38.49 9.56
C TRP A 15 -28.74 37.61 8.42
N PHE A 16 -28.53 38.18 7.23
CA PHE A 16 -28.00 37.43 6.09
C PHE A 16 -26.51 37.06 6.27
N VAL A 17 -25.72 37.93 6.89
CA VAL A 17 -24.32 37.69 7.20
C VAL A 17 -24.14 36.65 8.33
N ILE A 18 -25.05 36.64 9.32
CA ILE A 18 -24.99 35.63 10.40
C ILE A 18 -25.41 34.22 9.91
N CYS A 19 -26.30 34.12 8.93
CA CYS A 19 -26.66 32.81 8.36
C CYS A 19 -25.59 32.20 7.47
N VAL A 20 -24.65 33.01 6.94
CA VAL A 20 -23.56 32.49 6.05
C VAL A 20 -22.35 32.00 6.83
N THR A 21 -22.27 32.30 8.13
CA THR A 21 -21.11 31.97 8.98
C THR A 21 -21.39 30.90 10.07
N VAL A 22 -22.48 30.17 9.98
CA VAL A 22 -22.65 29.00 10.83
C VAL A 22 -21.69 27.94 10.32
N PRO A 23 -20.63 27.59 11.08
CA PRO A 23 -19.78 26.47 10.67
C PRO A 23 -20.67 25.26 10.55
N GLN A 24 -20.63 24.57 9.41
CA GLN A 24 -21.27 23.26 9.29
C GLN A 24 -20.68 22.40 10.40
N ALA A 25 -21.47 22.09 11.41
CA ALA A 25 -21.11 21.08 12.38
C ALA A 25 -21.12 19.73 11.63
N TYR A 26 -19.95 19.16 11.41
CA TYR A 26 -19.87 17.80 10.90
C TYR A 26 -20.47 16.87 11.95
N ALA A 27 -21.45 16.09 11.56
CA ALA A 27 -21.96 15.02 12.41
C ALA A 27 -21.06 13.79 12.23
N TYR A 28 -20.99 12.98 13.29
CA TYR A 28 -20.29 11.69 13.28
C TYR A 28 -21.29 10.62 13.71
N ILE A 29 -21.25 9.49 13.03
CA ILE A 29 -21.89 8.25 13.47
C ILE A 29 -20.81 7.48 14.21
N ASP A 30 -20.81 7.57 15.55
CA ASP A 30 -19.87 6.84 16.40
C ASP A 30 -20.47 5.49 16.78
N ILE A 31 -19.80 4.40 16.40
CA ILE A 31 -20.18 3.01 16.71
C ILE A 31 -19.12 2.43 17.63
N SER A 32 -19.42 2.32 18.93
CA SER A 32 -18.44 1.94 19.96
C SER A 32 -19.14 1.21 21.10
N ASP A 33 -19.68 0.02 20.81
CA ASP A 33 -20.50 -0.75 21.75
C ASP A 33 -20.06 -2.22 21.90
N GLY A 34 -18.99 -2.63 21.18
CA GLY A 34 -18.48 -4.00 21.20
C GLY A 34 -19.37 -5.01 20.47
N GLN A 35 -20.35 -4.55 19.67
CA GLN A 35 -21.26 -5.41 18.93
C GLN A 35 -20.89 -5.49 17.45
N THR A 36 -21.63 -6.31 16.71
CA THR A 36 -21.52 -6.40 15.24
C THR A 36 -22.66 -5.64 14.58
N HIS A 37 -22.32 -4.79 13.63
CA HIS A 37 -23.24 -3.95 12.87
C HIS A 37 -23.14 -4.24 11.38
N ASP A 38 -24.27 -4.50 10.74
CA ASP A 38 -24.39 -4.67 9.29
C ASP A 38 -24.88 -3.37 8.66
N ILE A 39 -24.05 -2.76 7.81
CA ILE A 39 -24.38 -1.53 7.08
C ILE A 39 -24.56 -1.88 5.60
N ASN A 40 -25.79 -1.64 5.09
CA ASN A 40 -26.18 -1.88 3.70
C ASN A 40 -26.94 -0.69 3.11
N TYR A 41 -26.75 0.50 3.67
CA TYR A 41 -27.43 1.74 3.29
C TYR A 41 -26.44 2.89 3.11
N GLN A 42 -26.93 4.00 2.55
CA GLN A 42 -26.12 5.20 2.38
C GLN A 42 -25.96 5.97 3.69
N CYS A 43 -24.71 6.23 4.09
CA CYS A 43 -24.34 7.13 5.17
C CYS A 43 -24.00 8.50 4.59
N ASN A 44 -24.53 9.57 5.21
CA ASN A 44 -24.29 10.95 4.79
C ASN A 44 -23.44 11.74 5.80
N ASP A 45 -22.70 11.04 6.63
CA ASP A 45 -21.82 11.56 7.68
C ASP A 45 -20.56 10.72 7.81
N PHE A 46 -19.60 11.20 8.57
CA PHE A 46 -18.45 10.39 8.97
C PHE A 46 -18.90 9.20 9.82
N VAL A 47 -18.38 8.02 9.55
CA VAL A 47 -18.60 6.82 10.37
C VAL A 47 -17.31 6.48 11.09
N ARG A 48 -17.33 6.50 12.43
CA ARG A 48 -16.15 6.16 13.25
C ARG A 48 -16.45 4.93 14.11
N VAL A 49 -15.54 3.98 14.09
CA VAL A 49 -15.65 2.74 14.85
C VAL A 49 -14.61 2.73 15.97
N ASP A 50 -15.06 2.58 17.21
CA ASP A 50 -14.25 2.56 18.45
C ASP A 50 -13.36 3.80 18.67
N TYR A 51 -13.76 4.97 18.17
CA TYR A 51 -13.01 6.20 18.40
C TYR A 51 -12.99 6.58 19.90
N GLY A 52 -11.80 6.65 20.48
CA GLY A 52 -11.62 6.97 21.90
C GLY A 52 -12.15 5.92 22.89
N SER A 53 -12.42 4.70 22.44
CA SER A 53 -13.01 3.62 23.23
C SER A 53 -12.06 2.41 23.35
N PRO A 54 -10.96 2.53 24.09
CA PRO A 54 -10.00 1.44 24.21
C PRO A 54 -10.60 0.22 24.91
N GLY A 55 -10.26 -0.97 24.43
CA GLY A 55 -10.70 -2.25 25.00
C GLY A 55 -12.06 -2.75 24.48
N LEU A 56 -12.75 -1.98 23.64
CA LEU A 56 -13.89 -2.48 22.85
C LEU A 56 -13.38 -3.07 21.55
N GLN A 57 -14.11 -4.05 21.03
CA GLN A 57 -13.89 -4.60 19.69
C GLN A 57 -15.20 -4.61 18.95
N THR A 58 -15.58 -3.44 18.44
CA THR A 58 -16.77 -3.31 17.59
C THR A 58 -16.47 -3.81 16.19
N THR A 59 -17.39 -4.55 15.60
CA THR A 59 -17.28 -5.05 14.24
C THR A 59 -18.32 -4.37 13.36
N VAL A 60 -17.86 -3.86 12.19
CA VAL A 60 -18.74 -3.31 11.16
C VAL A 60 -18.60 -4.13 9.89
N ASN A 61 -19.68 -4.72 9.40
CA ASN A 61 -19.78 -5.34 8.10
C ASN A 61 -20.34 -4.33 7.11
N TRP A 62 -19.53 -3.96 6.14
CA TRP A 62 -19.87 -3.04 5.05
C TRP A 62 -20.31 -3.85 3.84
N LEU A 63 -21.61 -3.87 3.59
CA LEU A 63 -22.26 -4.79 2.64
C LEU A 63 -22.57 -4.11 1.30
N ASP A 64 -23.02 -4.90 0.35
CA ASP A 64 -23.57 -4.37 -0.91
C ASP A 64 -24.70 -3.37 -0.64
N GLY A 65 -24.66 -2.23 -1.36
CA GLY A 65 -25.56 -1.11 -1.14
C GLY A 65 -25.07 -0.09 -0.11
N ALA A 66 -24.10 -0.44 0.74
CA ALA A 66 -23.47 0.51 1.63
C ALA A 66 -22.67 1.55 0.85
N SER A 67 -22.80 2.82 1.23
CA SER A 67 -22.00 3.90 0.64
C SER A 67 -21.84 5.06 1.61
N ILE A 68 -20.73 5.79 1.47
CA ILE A 68 -20.55 7.09 2.11
C ILE A 68 -20.53 8.14 1.01
N SER A 69 -21.33 9.20 1.17
CA SER A 69 -21.42 10.30 0.21
C SER A 69 -20.75 11.57 0.72
N GLY A 70 -20.53 12.53 -0.17
CA GLY A 70 -20.21 13.90 0.23
C GLY A 70 -18.78 14.14 0.77
N GLY A 71 -17.85 13.24 0.54
CA GLY A 71 -16.46 13.43 0.99
C GLY A 71 -16.21 13.01 2.44
N TYR A 72 -17.15 12.32 3.05
CA TYR A 72 -17.01 11.72 4.39
C TYR A 72 -16.19 10.42 4.35
N THR A 73 -15.73 9.96 5.51
CA THR A 73 -14.83 8.82 5.67
C THR A 73 -15.44 7.73 6.54
N LEU A 74 -15.00 6.50 6.32
CA LEU A 74 -15.18 5.37 7.22
C LEU A 74 -13.88 5.16 7.99
N GLU A 75 -13.91 5.25 9.30
CA GLU A 75 -12.72 5.30 10.15
C GLU A 75 -12.74 4.19 11.20
N ALA A 76 -11.67 3.41 11.28
CA ALA A 76 -11.45 2.35 12.23
C ALA A 76 -10.35 2.73 13.22
N TYR A 77 -10.65 2.65 14.52
CA TYR A 77 -9.71 2.99 15.59
C TYR A 77 -9.58 1.85 16.60
N GLN A 78 -8.60 1.95 17.47
CA GLN A 78 -8.33 1.02 18.56
C GLN A 78 -8.23 -0.44 18.08
N ASP A 79 -9.06 -1.33 18.60
CA ASP A 79 -9.10 -2.75 18.26
C ASP A 79 -10.30 -3.13 17.36
N SER A 80 -10.94 -2.13 16.74
CA SER A 80 -12.11 -2.31 15.88
C SER A 80 -11.86 -3.21 14.67
N ARG A 81 -12.94 -3.80 14.15
CA ARG A 81 -12.94 -4.58 12.91
C ARG A 81 -13.89 -3.98 11.88
N ILE A 82 -13.42 -3.87 10.64
CA ILE A 82 -14.28 -3.52 9.51
C ILE A 82 -14.10 -4.57 8.42
N ASN A 83 -15.20 -5.18 8.01
CA ASN A 83 -15.23 -6.14 6.91
C ASN A 83 -15.92 -5.49 5.71
N ILE A 84 -15.17 -5.14 4.67
CA ILE A 84 -15.69 -4.60 3.42
C ILE A 84 -16.02 -5.78 2.50
N MET A 85 -17.29 -6.07 2.33
CA MET A 85 -17.78 -7.16 1.48
C MET A 85 -18.38 -6.66 0.16
N GLY A 86 -18.66 -5.33 0.07
CA GLY A 86 -19.23 -4.70 -1.10
C GLY A 86 -19.35 -3.19 -0.91
N GLY A 87 -20.16 -2.53 -1.74
CA GLY A 87 -20.44 -1.10 -1.64
C GLY A 87 -19.23 -0.19 -1.91
N THR A 88 -19.30 1.06 -1.40
CA THR A 88 -18.23 2.06 -1.56
C THR A 88 -17.95 2.77 -0.25
N THR A 89 -16.69 3.00 0.08
CA THR A 89 -16.32 3.69 1.34
C THR A 89 -16.22 5.22 1.19
N GLY A 90 -16.69 5.76 0.08
CA GLY A 90 -16.65 7.23 -0.13
C GLY A 90 -15.25 7.74 -0.42
N SER A 91 -14.81 8.75 0.34
CA SER A 91 -13.50 9.38 0.11
C SER A 91 -12.33 8.57 0.64
N LEU A 92 -12.48 7.94 1.82
CA LEU A 92 -11.37 7.25 2.49
C LEU A 92 -11.92 6.23 3.50
N LEU A 93 -11.37 5.02 3.47
CA LEU A 93 -11.36 4.08 4.59
C LEU A 93 -10.07 4.31 5.37
N TYR A 94 -10.18 4.83 6.57
CA TYR A 94 -9.04 5.14 7.44
C TYR A 94 -8.89 4.08 8.52
N ALA A 95 -7.81 3.32 8.48
CA ALA A 95 -7.45 2.34 9.51
C ALA A 95 -6.33 2.90 10.39
N ALA A 96 -6.54 2.95 11.69
CA ALA A 96 -5.57 3.48 12.64
C ALA A 96 -5.40 2.56 13.86
N ASP A 97 -4.48 2.90 14.71
CA ASP A 97 -4.15 2.20 15.97
C ASP A 97 -3.83 0.71 15.75
N ARG A 98 -4.68 -0.21 16.22
CA ARG A 98 -4.59 -1.67 16.06
C ARG A 98 -5.80 -2.25 15.32
N SER A 99 -6.51 -1.40 14.57
CA SER A 99 -7.70 -1.81 13.84
C SER A 99 -7.39 -2.91 12.82
N GLN A 100 -8.39 -3.74 12.56
CA GLN A 100 -8.31 -4.86 11.63
C GLN A 100 -9.33 -4.66 10.51
N ILE A 101 -8.86 -4.62 9.27
CA ILE A 101 -9.68 -4.44 8.10
C ILE A 101 -9.58 -5.68 7.21
N THR A 102 -10.71 -6.19 6.75
CA THR A 102 -10.76 -7.23 5.72
C THR A 102 -11.52 -6.68 4.53
N ILE A 103 -10.94 -6.75 3.33
CA ILE A 103 -11.56 -6.30 2.08
C ILE A 103 -11.72 -7.51 1.17
N SER A 104 -12.96 -7.93 0.96
CA SER A 104 -13.35 -9.04 0.09
C SER A 104 -14.27 -8.60 -1.06
N GLY A 105 -14.44 -7.30 -1.28
CA GLY A 105 -15.24 -6.71 -2.34
C GLY A 105 -15.30 -5.20 -2.21
N GLY A 106 -16.16 -4.57 -3.03
CA GLY A 106 -16.41 -3.12 -3.00
C GLY A 106 -15.35 -2.25 -3.65
N THR A 107 -15.57 -0.93 -3.53
CA THR A 107 -14.63 0.09 -4.01
C THR A 107 -14.14 0.94 -2.84
N VAL A 108 -12.83 1.02 -2.66
CA VAL A 108 -12.18 1.57 -1.48
C VAL A 108 -11.04 2.51 -1.87
N TRP A 109 -10.95 3.67 -1.22
CA TRP A 109 -9.70 4.41 -1.08
C TRP A 109 -9.18 4.15 0.33
N LEU A 110 -7.99 3.56 0.45
CA LEU A 110 -7.45 3.03 1.70
C LEU A 110 -6.32 3.88 2.27
N GLY A 111 -6.42 4.23 3.55
CA GLY A 111 -5.33 4.74 4.36
C GLY A 111 -5.12 3.85 5.58
N ALA A 112 -3.93 3.28 5.74
CA ALA A 112 -3.58 2.41 6.87
C ALA A 112 -2.41 2.98 7.68
N PHE A 113 -2.62 3.24 8.96
CA PHE A 113 -1.66 3.89 9.85
C PHE A 113 -1.61 3.23 11.23
N GLY A 114 -0.70 3.68 12.08
CA GLY A 114 -0.50 3.08 13.40
C GLY A 114 0.05 1.65 13.30
N ASN A 115 -0.55 0.73 14.03
CA ASN A 115 -0.29 -0.71 13.95
C ASN A 115 -1.48 -1.46 13.32
N SER A 116 -2.20 -0.80 12.42
CA SER A 116 -3.36 -1.39 11.74
C SER A 116 -2.95 -2.54 10.82
N HIS A 117 -3.88 -3.47 10.64
CA HIS A 117 -3.70 -4.61 9.76
C HIS A 117 -4.83 -4.69 8.74
N VAL A 118 -4.48 -4.82 7.45
CA VAL A 118 -5.45 -4.87 6.36
C VAL A 118 -5.19 -6.08 5.49
N ASP A 119 -6.20 -6.94 5.32
CA ASP A 119 -6.19 -8.09 4.43
C ASP A 119 -7.09 -7.82 3.21
N ILE A 120 -6.53 -7.89 2.01
CA ILE A 120 -7.23 -7.67 0.75
C ILE A 120 -7.28 -8.98 -0.03
N SER A 121 -8.47 -9.55 -0.15
CA SER A 121 -8.73 -10.78 -0.89
C SER A 121 -9.56 -10.57 -2.16
N ASP A 122 -10.19 -9.40 -2.33
CA ASP A 122 -10.88 -8.95 -3.56
C ASP A 122 -11.21 -7.45 -3.44
N GLY A 123 -11.85 -6.88 -4.47
CA GLY A 123 -12.30 -5.49 -4.53
C GLY A 123 -11.42 -4.59 -5.40
N LEU A 124 -11.86 -3.34 -5.52
CA LEU A 124 -11.18 -2.28 -6.25
C LEU A 124 -10.68 -1.23 -5.27
N ILE A 125 -9.37 -1.17 -5.06
CA ILE A 125 -8.73 -0.16 -4.23
C ILE A 125 -8.20 0.94 -5.15
N THR A 126 -8.84 2.12 -5.10
CA THR A 126 -8.52 3.24 -5.99
C THR A 126 -7.22 3.93 -5.62
N ASN A 127 -6.80 3.85 -4.38
CA ASN A 127 -5.49 4.22 -3.87
C ASN A 127 -5.25 3.53 -2.53
N ALA A 128 -4.02 3.19 -2.20
CA ALA A 128 -3.64 2.64 -0.91
C ALA A 128 -2.38 3.33 -0.39
N ASP A 129 -2.55 4.14 0.65
CA ASP A 129 -1.45 4.79 1.37
C ASP A 129 -1.30 4.15 2.75
N MET A 130 -0.06 3.84 3.10
CA MET A 130 0.22 3.26 4.41
C MET A 130 1.43 3.91 5.06
N GLY A 131 1.40 3.96 6.39
CA GLY A 131 2.47 4.59 7.17
C GLY A 131 2.62 3.98 8.56
N ASP A 132 3.50 4.56 9.36
CA ASP A 132 3.86 4.13 10.72
C ASP A 132 4.32 2.66 10.75
N TYR A 133 3.56 1.76 11.33
CA TYR A 133 3.81 0.31 11.41
C TYR A 133 2.67 -0.50 10.81
N ALA A 134 1.84 0.12 9.98
CA ALA A 134 0.72 -0.56 9.35
C ALA A 134 1.18 -1.71 8.45
N GLN A 135 0.36 -2.74 8.37
CA GLN A 135 0.60 -3.92 7.54
C GLN A 135 -0.58 -4.12 6.58
N ILE A 136 -0.25 -4.31 5.30
CA ILE A 136 -1.24 -4.68 4.28
C ILE A 136 -0.81 -5.97 3.60
N SER A 137 -1.74 -6.94 3.51
CA SER A 137 -1.59 -8.17 2.74
C SER A 137 -2.51 -8.12 1.52
N LEU A 138 -1.96 -8.21 0.32
CA LEU A 138 -2.71 -8.32 -0.93
C LEU A 138 -2.61 -9.74 -1.48
N HIS A 139 -3.74 -10.44 -1.47
CA HIS A 139 -3.87 -11.80 -1.98
C HIS A 139 -4.53 -11.85 -3.35
N SER A 140 -5.52 -10.98 -3.59
CA SER A 140 -6.21 -10.83 -4.86
C SER A 140 -6.89 -9.45 -4.94
N GLY A 141 -7.70 -9.19 -5.98
CA GLY A 141 -8.29 -7.87 -6.22
C GLY A 141 -7.40 -6.93 -7.03
N SER A 142 -7.82 -5.67 -7.16
CA SER A 142 -7.12 -4.67 -7.96
C SER A 142 -6.83 -3.41 -7.14
N VAL A 143 -5.58 -2.96 -7.19
CA VAL A 143 -5.12 -1.74 -6.50
C VAL A 143 -4.52 -0.79 -7.53
N ALA A 144 -4.95 0.48 -7.54
CA ALA A 144 -4.42 1.41 -8.51
C ALA A 144 -2.97 1.81 -8.18
N HIS A 145 -2.67 2.09 -6.92
CA HIS A 145 -1.35 2.53 -6.48
C HIS A 145 -1.11 2.19 -5.01
N PHE A 146 0.14 1.85 -4.66
CA PHE A 146 0.59 1.72 -3.27
C PHE A 146 1.65 2.75 -2.92
N GLY A 147 1.37 3.57 -1.89
CA GLY A 147 2.33 4.38 -1.17
C GLY A 147 2.69 3.72 0.17
N VAL A 148 3.88 3.12 0.26
CA VAL A 148 4.36 2.41 1.46
C VAL A 148 5.36 3.28 2.18
N ASN A 149 5.03 3.80 3.37
CA ASN A 149 5.81 4.82 4.05
C ASN A 149 6.23 4.40 5.46
N SER A 150 7.22 5.07 6.02
CA SER A 150 7.72 4.86 7.38
C SER A 150 8.18 3.41 7.61
N ASN A 151 7.73 2.75 8.69
CA ASN A 151 8.07 1.35 8.99
C ASN A 151 6.97 0.38 8.56
N SER A 152 6.09 0.80 7.66
CA SER A 152 4.98 -0.03 7.20
C SER A 152 5.46 -1.18 6.29
N TRP A 153 4.63 -2.21 6.21
CA TRP A 153 4.96 -3.43 5.50
C TRP A 153 3.82 -3.87 4.58
N LEU A 154 4.11 -3.92 3.28
CA LEU A 154 3.24 -4.49 2.26
C LEU A 154 3.70 -5.90 1.89
N GLN A 155 2.79 -6.86 1.95
CA GLN A 155 2.96 -8.22 1.44
C GLN A 155 2.04 -8.44 0.25
N MET A 156 2.57 -8.81 -0.90
CA MET A 156 1.81 -9.10 -2.10
C MET A 156 2.08 -10.54 -2.53
N SER A 157 1.06 -11.38 -2.45
CA SER A 157 1.11 -12.78 -2.90
C SER A 157 0.25 -13.05 -4.14
N GLY A 158 -0.56 -12.07 -4.54
CA GLY A 158 -1.46 -12.14 -5.69
C GLY A 158 -2.08 -10.79 -5.98
N GLY A 159 -3.17 -10.77 -6.76
CA GLY A 159 -3.85 -9.53 -7.16
C GLY A 159 -3.13 -8.76 -8.26
N THR A 160 -3.66 -7.59 -8.60
CA THR A 160 -3.12 -6.71 -9.64
C THR A 160 -2.93 -5.29 -9.12
N VAL A 161 -1.72 -4.76 -9.24
CA VAL A 161 -1.45 -3.34 -9.06
C VAL A 161 -1.37 -2.70 -10.45
N THR A 162 -2.36 -1.85 -10.79
CA THR A 162 -2.47 -1.27 -12.12
C THR A 162 -1.48 -0.13 -12.36
N GLY A 163 -1.07 0.55 -11.30
CA GLY A 163 -0.01 1.57 -11.30
C GLY A 163 1.26 1.08 -10.59
N SER A 164 1.87 1.92 -9.80
CA SER A 164 3.17 1.66 -9.18
C SER A 164 3.08 1.33 -7.68
N ILE A 165 4.11 0.67 -7.19
CA ILE A 165 4.38 0.50 -5.75
C ILE A 165 5.60 1.35 -5.40
N VAL A 166 5.45 2.26 -4.44
CA VAL A 166 6.53 3.14 -3.98
C VAL A 166 6.83 2.87 -2.52
N ALA A 167 8.03 2.35 -2.25
CA ALA A 167 8.53 2.10 -0.90
C ALA A 167 9.41 3.28 -0.43
N ASN A 168 8.91 4.05 0.53
CA ASN A 168 9.57 5.23 1.07
C ASN A 168 10.16 4.97 2.46
N ASN A 169 11.20 5.70 2.81
CA ASN A 169 11.83 5.71 4.12
C ASN A 169 12.31 4.30 4.55
N THR A 170 11.86 3.80 5.70
CA THR A 170 12.22 2.50 6.26
C THR A 170 11.22 1.40 5.94
N SER A 171 10.31 1.65 4.98
CA SER A 171 9.25 0.71 4.62
C SER A 171 9.78 -0.54 3.93
N ARG A 172 8.97 -1.58 4.00
CA ARG A 172 9.23 -2.88 3.40
C ARG A 172 8.10 -3.31 2.47
N VAL A 173 8.47 -3.85 1.32
CA VAL A 173 7.54 -4.47 0.36
C VAL A 173 8.07 -5.85 0.03
N ASP A 174 7.26 -6.89 0.22
CA ASP A 174 7.56 -8.27 -0.16
C ASP A 174 6.59 -8.72 -1.27
N ILE A 175 7.13 -9.13 -2.40
CA ILE A 175 6.37 -9.57 -3.58
C ILE A 175 6.72 -11.03 -3.85
N THR A 176 5.72 -11.91 -3.69
CA THR A 176 5.84 -13.34 -3.96
C THR A 176 4.96 -13.81 -5.12
N GLY A 177 4.10 -12.92 -5.65
CA GLY A 177 3.20 -13.21 -6.76
C GLY A 177 2.33 -12.00 -7.11
N GLY A 178 1.45 -12.19 -8.10
CA GLY A 178 0.56 -11.15 -8.62
C GLY A 178 1.13 -10.40 -9.82
N VAL A 179 0.40 -9.38 -10.29
CA VAL A 179 0.75 -8.59 -11.48
C VAL A 179 0.93 -7.12 -11.09
N ILE A 180 2.04 -6.52 -11.52
CA ILE A 180 2.33 -5.09 -11.31
C ILE A 180 2.55 -4.45 -12.66
N ASN A 181 1.56 -3.69 -13.14
CA ASN A 181 1.59 -3.06 -14.47
C ASN A 181 2.44 -1.79 -14.51
N GLY A 182 2.57 -1.11 -13.38
CA GLY A 182 3.48 0.03 -13.24
C GLY A 182 4.84 -0.36 -12.68
N GLY A 183 5.63 0.64 -12.31
CA GLY A 183 6.98 0.41 -11.80
C GLY A 183 7.04 0.11 -10.31
N LEU A 184 8.19 -0.41 -9.89
CA LEU A 184 8.59 -0.54 -8.49
C LEU A 184 9.63 0.52 -8.16
N SER A 185 9.38 1.31 -7.12
CA SER A 185 10.29 2.37 -6.71
C SER A 185 10.69 2.23 -5.24
N ALA A 186 11.95 1.96 -4.98
CA ALA A 186 12.54 1.98 -3.65
C ALA A 186 13.17 3.36 -3.37
N MET A 187 12.46 4.21 -2.60
CA MET A 187 12.92 5.55 -2.21
C MET A 187 13.30 5.57 -0.72
N ARG A 188 14.48 5.12 -0.40
CA ARG A 188 14.98 4.76 0.95
C ARG A 188 14.37 3.48 1.53
N GLY A 189 13.25 2.99 1.00
CA GLY A 189 12.61 1.73 1.41
C GLY A 189 13.32 0.50 0.81
N GLN A 190 12.80 -0.66 1.16
CA GLN A 190 13.29 -1.95 0.68
C GLN A 190 12.17 -2.71 -0.03
N ILE A 191 12.48 -3.25 -1.20
CA ILE A 191 11.56 -4.09 -1.98
C ILE A 191 12.22 -5.46 -2.17
N PHE A 192 11.52 -6.53 -1.82
CA PHE A 192 11.95 -7.91 -1.93
C PHE A 192 11.09 -8.60 -3.00
N ILE A 193 11.70 -9.07 -4.07
CA ILE A 193 11.03 -9.65 -5.23
C ILE A 193 11.41 -11.12 -5.32
N HIS A 194 10.45 -12.00 -5.06
CA HIS A 194 10.60 -13.45 -5.14
C HIS A 194 9.83 -14.04 -6.33
N GLY A 195 8.78 -13.37 -6.79
CA GLY A 195 7.90 -13.81 -7.87
C GLY A 195 6.98 -12.70 -8.33
N GLY A 196 6.08 -13.04 -9.26
CA GLY A 196 5.10 -12.13 -9.84
C GLY A 196 5.52 -11.60 -11.21
N ASP A 197 4.53 -11.05 -11.92
CA ASP A 197 4.69 -10.44 -13.25
C ASP A 197 4.82 -8.92 -13.10
N ILE A 198 6.04 -8.41 -13.32
CA ILE A 198 6.36 -6.99 -13.17
C ILE A 198 6.54 -6.40 -14.56
N ASN A 199 5.55 -5.64 -15.03
CA ASN A 199 5.52 -5.07 -16.37
C ASN A 199 6.17 -3.67 -16.47
N GLY A 200 6.49 -3.06 -15.32
CA GLY A 200 7.09 -1.73 -15.24
C GLY A 200 8.57 -1.73 -14.93
N GLY A 201 9.16 -0.54 -14.86
CA GLY A 201 10.57 -0.37 -14.54
C GLY A 201 10.87 -0.47 -13.05
N LEU A 202 12.14 -0.74 -12.73
CA LEU A 202 12.67 -0.73 -11.38
C LEU A 202 13.41 0.59 -11.13
N THR A 203 13.10 1.26 -10.05
CA THR A 203 13.77 2.50 -9.66
C THR A 203 14.27 2.42 -8.22
N GLY A 204 15.54 2.72 -8.01
CA GLY A 204 16.12 2.89 -6.69
C GLY A 204 16.63 4.31 -6.49
N LEU A 205 16.17 5.01 -5.43
CA LEU A 205 16.61 6.37 -5.10
C LEU A 205 16.90 6.52 -3.60
N TYR A 206 17.82 7.42 -3.27
CA TYR A 206 18.08 7.84 -1.88
C TYR A 206 18.40 6.69 -0.90
N ASN A 207 19.29 5.76 -1.26
CA ASN A 207 19.62 4.51 -0.53
C ASN A 207 18.52 3.43 -0.57
N GLY A 208 17.56 3.53 -1.47
CA GLY A 208 16.58 2.45 -1.68
C GLY A 208 17.25 1.17 -2.17
N VAL A 209 16.75 0.02 -1.72
CA VAL A 209 17.31 -1.28 -2.07
C VAL A 209 16.23 -2.20 -2.66
N LEU A 210 16.53 -2.77 -3.83
CA LEU A 210 15.72 -3.83 -4.43
C LEU A 210 16.47 -5.16 -4.28
N TRP A 211 15.88 -6.12 -3.57
CA TRP A 211 16.39 -7.48 -3.43
C TRP A 211 15.64 -8.38 -4.40
N ILE A 212 16.36 -9.00 -5.34
CA ILE A 212 15.75 -9.85 -6.39
C ILE A 212 16.28 -11.27 -6.21
N TYR A 213 15.38 -12.18 -5.91
CA TYR A 213 15.63 -13.59 -5.63
C TYR A 213 15.37 -14.41 -6.88
N GLY A 214 16.36 -15.18 -7.33
CA GLY A 214 16.21 -15.97 -8.54
C GLY A 214 17.52 -16.50 -9.09
N SER A 215 17.54 -16.72 -10.40
CA SER A 215 18.67 -17.30 -11.12
C SER A 215 18.80 -16.75 -12.54
N ASN A 216 19.89 -17.11 -13.22
CA ASN A 216 20.16 -16.80 -14.63
C ASN A 216 20.12 -15.29 -14.95
N PHE A 217 20.57 -14.45 -14.01
CA PHE A 217 20.54 -13.01 -14.19
C PHE A 217 21.52 -12.53 -15.26
N ALA A 218 21.02 -11.63 -16.11
CA ALA A 218 21.84 -10.94 -17.11
C ALA A 218 21.41 -9.47 -17.22
N VAL A 219 22.36 -8.60 -17.54
CA VAL A 219 22.11 -7.18 -17.86
C VAL A 219 22.45 -6.95 -19.31
N ASP A 220 21.49 -6.47 -20.09
CA ASP A 220 21.60 -6.28 -21.54
C ASP A 220 22.17 -7.53 -22.26
N GLY A 221 21.75 -8.71 -21.83
CA GLY A 221 22.19 -10.01 -22.34
C GLY A 221 23.54 -10.50 -21.84
N GLN A 222 24.23 -9.74 -20.97
CA GLN A 222 25.49 -10.17 -20.35
C GLN A 222 25.23 -10.75 -18.97
N SER A 223 25.62 -12.02 -18.75
CA SER A 223 25.44 -12.70 -17.46
C SER A 223 26.14 -11.94 -16.34
N VAL A 224 25.46 -11.81 -15.20
CA VAL A 224 25.98 -11.16 -14.00
C VAL A 224 25.97 -12.12 -12.81
N SER A 225 26.88 -11.90 -11.88
CA SER A 225 26.98 -12.70 -10.65
C SER A 225 25.95 -12.22 -9.60
N TYR A 226 25.70 -13.07 -8.61
CA TYR A 226 24.95 -12.67 -7.41
C TYR A 226 25.72 -11.60 -6.61
N GLY A 227 24.97 -10.82 -5.85
CA GLY A 227 25.47 -9.74 -5.01
C GLY A 227 24.97 -8.37 -5.47
N GLU A 228 25.70 -7.33 -5.13
CA GLU A 228 25.35 -5.96 -5.47
C GLU A 228 25.59 -5.66 -6.95
N LEU A 229 24.53 -5.41 -7.71
CA LEU A 229 24.58 -5.21 -9.15
C LEU A 229 25.34 -3.91 -9.52
N THR A 230 25.18 -2.86 -8.74
CA THR A 230 25.84 -1.56 -8.98
C THR A 230 27.35 -1.61 -8.87
N SER A 231 27.91 -2.48 -8.00
CA SER A 231 29.35 -2.68 -7.89
C SER A 231 29.93 -3.45 -9.07
N LEU A 232 29.11 -4.31 -9.70
CA LEU A 232 29.52 -5.13 -10.86
C LEU A 232 29.54 -4.34 -12.18
N LEU A 233 28.65 -3.35 -12.32
CA LEU A 233 28.43 -2.57 -13.54
C LEU A 233 29.01 -1.14 -13.48
N GLY A 234 29.63 -0.76 -12.36
CA GLY A 234 30.02 0.61 -12.06
C GLY A 234 28.84 1.45 -11.56
N LYS A 235 29.08 2.74 -11.31
CA LYS A 235 28.06 3.63 -10.82
C LYS A 235 27.05 3.93 -11.92
N LEU A 236 25.81 3.43 -11.74
CA LEU A 236 24.68 3.77 -12.60
C LEU A 236 24.01 5.02 -12.02
N TYR A 237 23.96 6.09 -12.80
CA TYR A 237 23.30 7.34 -12.38
C TYR A 237 21.91 7.45 -13.02
N VAL A 238 21.03 8.24 -12.41
CA VAL A 238 19.65 8.48 -12.92
C VAL A 238 19.63 8.99 -14.37
N ASN A 239 20.72 9.56 -14.86
CA ASN A 239 20.87 10.07 -16.24
C ASN A 239 21.63 9.11 -17.19
N GLU A 240 22.00 7.92 -16.72
CA GLU A 240 22.62 6.90 -17.57
C GLU A 240 21.57 6.22 -18.44
N PRO A 241 21.95 5.58 -19.55
CA PRO A 241 21.03 4.81 -20.37
C PRO A 241 20.27 3.79 -19.51
N ILE A 242 18.98 3.67 -19.75
CA ILE A 242 18.15 2.63 -19.13
C ILE A 242 18.73 1.28 -19.52
N ARG A 243 19.01 0.43 -18.54
CA ARG A 243 19.52 -0.93 -18.70
C ARG A 243 18.39 -1.93 -18.43
N HIS A 244 18.48 -3.11 -19.03
CA HIS A 244 17.52 -4.20 -18.82
C HIS A 244 18.15 -5.30 -17.98
N LEU A 245 17.48 -5.67 -16.89
CA LEU A 245 17.81 -6.82 -16.06
C LEU A 245 16.86 -7.96 -16.39
N THR A 246 17.40 -9.08 -16.83
CA THR A 246 16.67 -10.31 -17.13
C THR A 246 17.05 -11.42 -16.17
N GLY A 247 16.18 -12.43 -16.03
CA GLY A 247 16.44 -13.60 -15.19
C GLY A 247 15.19 -14.47 -15.01
N THR A 248 15.28 -15.37 -14.04
CA THR A 248 14.15 -16.19 -13.56
C THR A 248 14.01 -15.95 -12.07
N LEU A 249 12.84 -15.52 -11.61
CA LEU A 249 12.56 -15.31 -10.19
C LEU A 249 12.47 -16.64 -9.41
N ALA A 250 12.53 -16.57 -8.09
CA ALA A 250 12.53 -17.77 -7.22
C ALA A 250 11.26 -18.63 -7.34
N THR A 251 10.15 -18.03 -7.76
CA THR A 251 8.89 -18.74 -8.09
C THR A 251 8.89 -19.41 -9.46
N GLY A 252 9.90 -19.16 -10.30
CA GLY A 252 9.99 -19.64 -11.68
C GLY A 252 9.48 -18.65 -12.72
N ASP A 253 8.98 -17.49 -12.29
CA ASP A 253 8.48 -16.47 -13.21
C ASP A 253 9.63 -15.84 -14.01
N SER A 254 9.36 -15.51 -15.28
CA SER A 254 10.31 -14.77 -16.14
C SER A 254 10.42 -13.33 -15.68
N PHE A 255 11.63 -12.79 -15.70
CA PHE A 255 11.92 -11.43 -15.29
C PHE A 255 12.67 -10.68 -16.40
N ASP A 256 12.10 -9.59 -16.89
CA ASP A 256 12.71 -8.71 -17.92
C ASP A 256 12.27 -7.27 -17.69
N ASN A 257 13.05 -6.52 -16.91
CA ASN A 257 12.66 -5.19 -16.50
C ASN A 257 13.74 -4.15 -16.76
N PRO A 258 13.36 -2.97 -17.30
CA PRO A 258 14.24 -1.81 -17.32
C PRO A 258 14.49 -1.33 -15.90
N PHE A 259 15.71 -0.85 -15.61
CA PHE A 259 16.04 -0.31 -14.31
C PHE A 259 16.85 0.99 -14.36
N GLN A 260 16.66 1.82 -13.33
CA GLN A 260 17.45 3.02 -13.06
C GLN A 260 17.78 3.12 -11.57
N LEU A 261 19.01 3.47 -11.23
CA LEU A 261 19.47 3.59 -9.86
C LEU A 261 20.08 4.97 -9.60
N GLY A 262 19.73 5.57 -8.48
CA GLY A 262 20.44 6.70 -7.92
C GLY A 262 21.80 6.28 -7.34
N GLN A 263 22.67 7.24 -7.10
CA GLN A 263 24.09 7.01 -6.73
C GLN A 263 24.31 6.11 -5.52
N THR A 264 23.35 6.09 -4.58
CA THR A 264 23.45 5.38 -3.30
C THR A 264 22.51 4.18 -3.19
N SER A 265 21.68 3.97 -4.23
CA SER A 265 20.71 2.88 -4.27
C SER A 265 21.32 1.62 -4.86
N LYS A 266 20.69 0.47 -4.59
CA LYS A 266 21.23 -0.84 -4.94
C LYS A 266 20.16 -1.77 -5.47
N ILE A 267 20.58 -2.64 -6.41
CA ILE A 267 19.92 -3.92 -6.66
C ILE A 267 20.82 -5.01 -6.10
N MET A 268 20.23 -5.90 -5.31
CA MET A 268 20.89 -7.06 -4.73
C MET A 268 20.32 -8.33 -5.36
N LEU A 269 21.14 -9.03 -6.13
CA LEU A 269 20.77 -10.32 -6.72
C LEU A 269 21.08 -11.44 -5.75
N VAL A 270 20.07 -12.21 -5.40
CA VAL A 270 20.14 -13.26 -4.37
C VAL A 270 19.80 -14.61 -4.99
N PRO A 271 20.65 -15.66 -4.79
CA PRO A 271 20.31 -16.99 -5.28
C PRO A 271 19.07 -17.55 -4.56
N GLU A 272 18.35 -18.42 -5.26
CA GLU A 272 17.25 -19.16 -4.64
C GLU A 272 17.72 -19.97 -3.43
N PRO A 273 16.87 -20.12 -2.37
CA PRO A 273 17.22 -20.93 -1.21
C PRO A 273 17.60 -22.39 -1.56
N THR A 274 16.95 -22.96 -2.57
CA THR A 274 17.26 -24.32 -3.09
C THR A 274 18.65 -24.38 -3.72
N THR A 275 19.07 -23.34 -4.44
CA THR A 275 20.42 -23.23 -5.02
C THR A 275 21.47 -23.19 -3.91
N LEU A 276 21.23 -22.45 -2.82
CA LEU A 276 22.12 -22.40 -1.66
C LEU A 276 22.21 -23.77 -0.97
N LEU A 277 21.10 -24.49 -0.83
CA LEU A 277 21.09 -25.84 -0.26
C LEU A 277 21.92 -26.81 -1.12
N MET A 278 21.73 -26.78 -2.44
CA MET A 278 22.48 -27.64 -3.37
C MET A 278 23.96 -27.32 -3.40
N LEU A 279 24.35 -26.04 -3.35
CA LEU A 279 25.76 -25.62 -3.23
C LEU A 279 26.37 -26.09 -1.91
N GLY A 280 25.63 -25.98 -0.81
CA GLY A 280 26.05 -26.47 0.51
C GLY A 280 26.27 -27.98 0.52
N LEU A 281 25.34 -28.75 -0.02
CA LEU A 281 25.43 -30.22 -0.14
C LEU A 281 26.56 -30.65 -1.10
N GLY A 282 26.69 -29.98 -2.26
CA GLY A 282 27.77 -30.22 -3.22
C GLY A 282 29.14 -29.97 -2.61
N GLY A 283 29.29 -28.89 -1.83
CA GLY A 283 30.54 -28.60 -1.11
C GLY A 283 30.90 -29.66 -0.07
N LEU A 284 29.92 -30.23 0.64
CA LEU A 284 30.11 -31.32 1.59
C LEU A 284 30.54 -32.61 0.89
N VAL A 285 29.96 -32.94 -0.25
CA VAL A 285 30.33 -34.12 -1.04
C VAL A 285 31.76 -34.00 -1.58
N LEU A 286 32.15 -32.84 -2.10
CA LEU A 286 33.50 -32.60 -2.60
C LEU A 286 34.55 -32.66 -1.49
N LYS A 287 34.25 -32.15 -0.28
CA LYS A 287 35.13 -32.22 0.89
C LYS A 287 35.33 -33.67 1.35
N ARG A 288 34.31 -34.52 1.22
CA ARG A 288 34.37 -35.96 1.60
C ARG A 288 35.20 -36.78 0.62
N ARG A 289 35.29 -36.39 -0.65
CA ARG A 289 36.14 -37.06 -1.67
C ARG A 289 37.62 -36.73 -1.57
N ARG A 290 38.02 -35.71 -0.81
CA ARG A 290 39.44 -35.32 -0.62
C ARG A 290 40.05 -35.87 0.67
N ARG A 291 39.38 -36.72 1.41
CA ARG A 291 39.86 -37.54 2.53
C ARG A 291 39.88 -39.02 2.12
#